data_3a91e3da150406769cff9eeb367e336d
#
_entry.id   3a91e3da150406769cff9eeb367e336d
#
_cell.length_a   1.000
_cell.length_b   1.000
_cell.length_c   1.000
_cell.angle_alpha   90.00
_cell.angle_beta   90.00
_cell.angle_gamma   90.00
#
_symmetry.space_group_name_H-M   'P 1'
#
loop_
_entity.id
_entity.type
_entity.pdbx_description
1 polymer ?
#
loop_
_entity_poly.entity_id
_entity_poly.type
_entity_poly.pdbx_seq_one_letter_code
_entity_poly.pdbx_strand_id
1 'polypeptide(L)'
;SKNGWTYLVKNTKKLTHYMKREYPDTPYFIYGHGLGSLIVRMDCIYEKGINGVILSGTSGKQKYCWRKILLAALLKRIWGAEHRSVYLEKDIEKRLNHRFLKEQDTYSWIAANEKIRREYSRIYSEHLPVTVAAYEDILKMLALVSTRKWYRSVNEDIPILLLGGKEDPIGNGGKGILEVHRQLEDTRHWVEL
;
A
#
# COMPACT_ATOMS: atom_id res chain seq x y z
N SER A 1 -16.76 9.01 -1.11
CA SER A 1 -16.71 9.64 0.23
C SER A 1 -15.46 10.49 0.37
N LYS A 2 -15.50 11.53 1.19
CA LYS A 2 -14.28 12.28 1.55
C LYS A 2 -13.44 11.37 2.46
N ASN A 3 -12.18 11.07 2.05
CA ASN A 3 -11.22 10.24 2.80
C ASN A 3 -11.73 8.80 3.08
N GLY A 4 -12.08 8.07 2.04
CA GLY A 4 -12.53 6.66 2.15
C GLY A 4 -11.52 5.75 2.85
N TRP A 5 -10.21 6.04 2.71
CA TRP A 5 -9.14 5.32 3.39
C TRP A 5 -9.27 5.29 4.92
N THR A 6 -9.86 6.34 5.52
CA THR A 6 -10.06 6.37 6.99
C THR A 6 -11.05 5.31 7.47
N TYR A 7 -12.01 4.92 6.62
CA TYR A 7 -12.94 3.83 6.93
C TYR A 7 -12.23 2.47 6.86
N LEU A 8 -11.31 2.28 5.89
CA LEU A 8 -10.51 1.07 5.80
C LEU A 8 -9.68 0.88 7.07
N VAL A 9 -8.94 1.91 7.50
CA VAL A 9 -8.15 1.89 8.74
C VAL A 9 -9.03 1.63 9.96
N LYS A 10 -10.18 2.31 10.09
CA LYS A 10 -11.12 2.08 11.20
C LYS A 10 -11.66 0.64 11.23
N ASN A 11 -11.94 0.06 10.07
CA ASN A 11 -12.43 -1.32 9.99
C ASN A 11 -11.34 -2.33 10.36
N THR A 12 -10.09 -2.12 9.91
CA THR A 12 -8.95 -2.93 10.32
C THR A 12 -8.77 -2.87 11.83
N LYS A 13 -8.82 -1.69 12.43
CA LYS A 13 -8.76 -1.51 13.87
C LYS A 13 -9.88 -2.24 14.61
N LYS A 14 -11.12 -2.14 14.14
CA LYS A 14 -12.25 -2.89 14.75
C LYS A 14 -12.03 -4.39 14.67
N LEU A 15 -11.54 -4.89 13.52
CA LEU A 15 -11.23 -6.31 13.36
C LEU A 15 -10.12 -6.75 14.33
N THR A 16 -9.04 -5.97 14.44
CA THR A 16 -7.95 -6.22 15.39
C THR A 16 -8.47 -6.33 16.84
N HIS A 17 -9.29 -5.35 17.27
CA HIS A 17 -9.88 -5.39 18.61
C HIS A 17 -10.82 -6.58 18.81
N TYR A 18 -11.63 -6.91 17.81
CA TYR A 18 -12.51 -8.07 17.85
C TYR A 18 -11.71 -9.36 18.01
N MET A 19 -10.70 -9.59 17.16
CA MET A 19 -9.88 -10.81 17.21
C MET A 19 -9.12 -10.96 18.53
N LYS A 20 -8.57 -9.88 19.05
CA LYS A 20 -7.86 -9.89 20.34
C LYS A 20 -8.79 -10.18 21.53
N ARG A 21 -10.06 -9.76 21.43
CA ARG A 21 -11.07 -10.09 22.46
C ARG A 21 -11.50 -11.55 22.39
N GLU A 22 -11.68 -12.08 21.18
CA GLU A 22 -12.10 -13.49 20.98
C GLU A 22 -10.96 -14.47 21.32
N TYR A 23 -9.71 -14.04 21.10
CA TYR A 23 -8.51 -14.88 21.30
C TYR A 23 -7.46 -14.14 22.16
N PRO A 24 -7.73 -13.88 23.46
CA PRO A 24 -6.89 -13.01 24.29
C PRO A 24 -5.48 -13.56 24.51
N ASP A 25 -5.33 -14.87 24.60
CA ASP A 25 -4.06 -15.55 24.90
C ASP A 25 -3.29 -15.99 23.66
N THR A 26 -3.80 -15.64 22.46
CA THR A 26 -3.18 -16.03 21.20
C THR A 26 -2.33 -14.89 20.64
N PRO A 27 -1.07 -15.16 20.23
CA PRO A 27 -0.25 -14.17 19.54
C PRO A 27 -0.94 -13.64 18.30
N TYR A 28 -0.98 -12.31 18.12
CA TYR A 28 -1.69 -11.65 17.05
C TYR A 28 -0.73 -10.93 16.11
N PHE A 29 -0.71 -11.35 14.84
CA PHE A 29 0.10 -10.76 13.79
C PHE A 29 -0.80 -10.16 12.71
N ILE A 30 -0.37 -9.04 12.14
CA ILE A 30 -1.07 -8.40 11.02
C ILE A 30 -0.22 -8.53 9.76
N TYR A 31 -0.81 -9.06 8.69
CA TYR A 31 -0.21 -9.12 7.37
C TYR A 31 -0.89 -8.12 6.43
N GLY A 32 -0.10 -7.28 5.76
CA GLY A 32 -0.57 -6.36 4.74
C GLY A 32 0.21 -6.50 3.43
N HIS A 33 -0.49 -6.70 2.30
CA HIS A 33 0.11 -6.77 0.98
C HIS A 33 -0.31 -5.60 0.11
N GLY A 34 0.62 -5.01 -0.65
CA GLY A 34 0.32 -3.92 -1.57
C GLY A 34 -0.41 -2.76 -0.90
N LEU A 35 -1.64 -2.45 -1.32
CA LEU A 35 -2.49 -1.45 -0.68
C LEU A 35 -2.79 -1.79 0.79
N GLY A 36 -2.98 -3.08 1.11
CA GLY A 36 -3.14 -3.56 2.48
C GLY A 36 -1.95 -3.20 3.37
N SER A 37 -0.73 -3.16 2.82
CA SER A 37 0.45 -2.74 3.58
C SER A 37 0.39 -1.26 4.02
N LEU A 38 -0.22 -0.39 3.20
CA LEU A 38 -0.43 1.02 3.56
C LEU A 38 -1.48 1.16 4.67
N ILE A 39 -2.56 0.37 4.59
CA ILE A 39 -3.62 0.35 5.62
C ILE A 39 -3.03 -0.11 6.95
N VAL A 40 -2.26 -1.20 6.95
CA VAL A 40 -1.59 -1.72 8.15
C VAL A 40 -0.60 -0.70 8.71
N ARG A 41 0.19 -0.03 7.87
CA ARG A 41 1.08 1.05 8.31
C ARG A 41 0.32 2.19 8.98
N MET A 42 -0.88 2.52 8.51
CA MET A 42 -1.74 3.53 9.16
C MET A 42 -2.34 3.03 10.48
N ASP A 43 -2.50 1.73 10.65
CA ASP A 43 -3.05 1.11 11.85
C ASP A 43 -1.98 0.90 12.95
N CYS A 44 -0.76 0.50 12.56
CA CYS A 44 0.37 0.26 13.48
C CYS A 44 0.67 1.43 14.44
N ILE A 45 0.35 2.66 14.03
CA ILE A 45 0.57 3.87 14.85
C ILE A 45 -0.26 3.84 16.13
N TYR A 46 -1.43 3.20 16.08
CA TYR A 46 -2.46 3.33 17.12
C TYR A 46 -2.62 2.07 17.99
N GLU A 47 -2.07 0.94 17.57
CA GLU A 47 -2.35 -0.34 18.20
C GLU A 47 -1.23 -0.76 19.17
N LYS A 48 -1.66 -1.21 20.37
CA LYS A 48 -0.79 -1.87 21.34
C LYS A 48 -1.11 -3.35 21.41
N GLY A 49 -0.12 -4.17 21.74
CA GLY A 49 -0.31 -5.60 21.93
C GLY A 49 -0.52 -6.37 20.60
N ILE A 50 0.05 -5.89 19.51
CA ILE A 50 0.30 -6.64 18.29
C ILE A 50 1.67 -7.30 18.44
N ASN A 51 1.77 -8.60 18.18
CA ASN A 51 3.01 -9.37 18.35
C ASN A 51 3.96 -9.23 17.17
N GLY A 52 3.47 -8.74 16.02
CA GLY A 52 4.29 -8.42 14.88
C GLY A 52 3.47 -8.02 13.65
N VAL A 53 4.14 -7.37 12.72
CA VAL A 53 3.56 -6.89 11.47
C VAL A 53 4.38 -7.37 10.29
N ILE A 54 3.71 -7.87 9.26
CA ILE A 54 4.34 -8.27 8.01
C ILE A 54 3.84 -7.36 6.89
N LEU A 55 4.74 -6.62 6.27
CA LEU A 55 4.45 -5.71 5.17
C LEU A 55 5.04 -6.26 3.86
N SER A 56 4.19 -6.74 2.97
CA SER A 56 4.60 -7.32 1.69
C SER A 56 4.29 -6.36 0.53
N GLY A 57 5.25 -6.17 -0.39
CA GLY A 57 5.08 -5.29 -1.54
C GLY A 57 4.74 -3.85 -1.16
N THR A 58 5.32 -3.36 -0.06
CA THR A 58 5.08 -2.00 0.41
C THR A 58 5.88 -0.97 -0.39
N SER A 59 5.39 0.27 -0.45
CA SER A 59 6.03 1.37 -1.18
C SER A 59 6.78 2.31 -0.23
N GLY A 60 7.95 2.75 -0.68
CA GLY A 60 8.67 3.88 -0.10
C GLY A 60 8.09 5.22 -0.56
N LYS A 61 8.83 6.30 -0.29
CA LYS A 61 8.45 7.67 -0.65
C LYS A 61 8.29 7.85 -2.15
N GLN A 62 7.15 8.36 -2.56
CA GLN A 62 6.87 8.68 -3.96
C GLN A 62 7.20 10.15 -4.26
N LYS A 63 8.02 10.36 -5.32
CA LYS A 63 8.31 11.72 -5.82
C LYS A 63 7.03 12.37 -6.36
N TYR A 64 6.90 13.66 -6.10
CA TYR A 64 5.77 14.49 -6.61
C TYR A 64 4.38 14.01 -6.20
N CYS A 65 4.25 13.26 -5.11
CA CYS A 65 2.97 12.73 -4.64
C CYS A 65 1.91 13.85 -4.47
N TRP A 66 2.29 15.01 -3.93
CA TRP A 66 1.41 16.15 -3.73
C TRP A 66 0.80 16.72 -5.02
N ARG A 67 1.57 16.74 -6.14
CA ARG A 67 1.04 17.19 -7.45
C ARG A 67 -0.04 16.25 -7.95
N LYS A 68 0.16 14.96 -7.77
CA LYS A 68 -0.84 13.94 -8.16
C LYS A 68 -2.09 14.01 -7.29
N ILE A 69 -1.93 14.29 -5.99
CA ILE A 69 -3.07 14.53 -5.09
C ILE A 69 -3.88 15.74 -5.55
N LEU A 70 -3.22 16.86 -5.89
CA LEU A 70 -3.91 18.05 -6.41
C LEU A 70 -4.64 17.78 -7.73
N LEU A 71 -4.00 17.05 -8.66
CA LEU A 71 -4.64 16.66 -9.92
C LEU A 71 -5.87 15.77 -9.64
N ALA A 72 -5.74 14.76 -8.80
CA ALA A 72 -6.86 13.89 -8.45
C ALA A 72 -8.01 14.67 -7.76
N ALA A 73 -7.68 15.63 -6.89
CA ALA A 73 -8.66 16.49 -6.24
C ALA A 73 -9.41 17.37 -7.25
N LEU A 74 -8.70 17.91 -8.25
CA LEU A 74 -9.29 18.68 -9.34
C LEU A 74 -10.22 17.81 -10.21
N LEU A 75 -9.74 16.65 -10.64
CA LEU A 75 -10.54 15.71 -11.44
C LEU A 75 -11.82 15.28 -10.68
N LYS A 76 -11.68 15.00 -9.38
CA LYS A 76 -12.80 14.69 -8.51
C LYS A 76 -13.84 15.81 -8.40
N ARG A 77 -13.37 17.07 -8.41
CA ARG A 77 -14.26 18.24 -8.37
C ARG A 77 -15.03 18.43 -9.67
N ILE A 78 -14.41 18.11 -10.83
CA ILE A 78 -15.00 18.30 -12.16
C ILE A 78 -15.94 17.14 -12.52
N TRP A 79 -15.51 15.92 -12.30
CA TRP A 79 -16.21 14.71 -12.79
C TRP A 79 -16.82 13.83 -11.67
N GLY A 80 -16.65 14.21 -10.43
CA GLY A 80 -17.18 13.47 -9.29
C GLY A 80 -16.22 12.40 -8.73
N ALA A 81 -16.53 11.93 -7.52
CA ALA A 81 -15.68 11.01 -6.76
C ALA A 81 -15.59 9.61 -7.38
N GLU A 82 -16.66 9.15 -8.01
CA GLU A 82 -16.80 7.81 -8.57
C GLU A 82 -16.35 7.74 -10.03
N HIS A 83 -15.96 8.88 -10.60
CA HIS A 83 -15.46 8.93 -11.96
C HIS A 83 -14.22 8.04 -12.12
N ARG A 84 -14.18 7.26 -13.20
CA ARG A 84 -13.04 6.45 -13.62
C ARG A 84 -12.30 7.20 -14.71
N SER A 85 -11.07 7.57 -14.46
CA SER A 85 -10.26 8.32 -15.39
C SER A 85 -9.32 7.39 -16.15
N VAL A 86 -9.60 7.19 -17.43
CA VAL A 86 -8.73 6.42 -18.33
C VAL A 86 -7.29 6.95 -18.34
N TYR A 87 -7.12 8.26 -18.15
CA TYR A 87 -5.79 8.87 -18.04
C TYR A 87 -5.03 8.36 -16.79
N LEU A 88 -5.69 8.32 -15.63
CA LEU A 88 -5.08 7.84 -14.39
C LEU A 88 -4.80 6.33 -14.44
N GLU A 89 -5.71 5.55 -15.01
CA GLU A 89 -5.53 4.11 -15.22
C GLU A 89 -4.30 3.83 -16.09
N LYS A 90 -4.19 4.49 -17.25
CA LYS A 90 -3.03 4.36 -18.14
C LYS A 90 -1.72 4.84 -17.48
N ASP A 91 -1.73 5.90 -16.66
CA ASP A 91 -0.53 6.33 -15.90
C ASP A 91 -0.09 5.26 -14.90
N ILE A 92 -1.05 4.63 -14.20
CA ILE A 92 -0.76 3.53 -13.27
C ILE A 92 -0.19 2.32 -14.02
N GLU A 93 -0.87 1.85 -15.06
CA GLU A 93 -0.44 0.70 -15.87
C GLU A 93 0.95 0.91 -16.46
N LYS A 94 1.19 2.07 -17.06
CA LYS A 94 2.51 2.43 -17.59
C LYS A 94 3.60 2.40 -16.55
N ARG A 95 3.33 2.85 -15.33
CA ARG A 95 4.32 2.85 -14.24
C ARG A 95 4.56 1.45 -13.69
N LEU A 96 3.53 0.64 -13.56
CA LEU A 96 3.64 -0.72 -13.06
C LEU A 96 4.37 -1.63 -14.06
N ASN A 97 4.09 -1.47 -15.36
CA ASN A 97 4.64 -2.32 -16.42
C ASN A 97 5.91 -1.76 -17.08
N HIS A 98 6.45 -0.58 -16.68
CA HIS A 98 7.58 0.03 -17.38
C HIS A 98 8.83 -0.84 -17.46
N ARG A 99 9.00 -1.79 -16.56
CA ARG A 99 10.12 -2.76 -16.53
C ARG A 99 9.83 -4.04 -17.31
N PHE A 100 8.57 -4.27 -17.65
CA PHE A 100 8.05 -5.50 -18.25
C PHE A 100 7.53 -5.28 -19.68
N LEU A 101 8.04 -4.28 -20.37
CA LEU A 101 7.58 -3.89 -21.73
C LEU A 101 7.71 -5.00 -22.78
N LYS A 102 8.58 -5.97 -22.57
CA LYS A 102 8.77 -7.11 -23.48
C LYS A 102 7.63 -8.15 -23.39
N GLU A 103 6.92 -8.19 -22.27
CA GLU A 103 5.95 -9.23 -21.98
C GLU A 103 4.55 -8.92 -22.50
N GLN A 104 4.30 -7.69 -22.97
CA GLN A 104 3.04 -7.19 -23.59
C GLN A 104 1.76 -7.58 -22.85
N ASP A 105 1.84 -7.82 -21.53
CA ASP A 105 0.74 -8.23 -20.68
C ASP A 105 0.48 -7.15 -19.62
N THR A 106 -0.76 -6.72 -19.47
CA THR A 106 -1.19 -5.69 -18.51
C THR A 106 -0.81 -6.04 -17.06
N TYR A 107 -0.68 -7.31 -16.75
CA TYR A 107 -0.40 -7.83 -15.41
C TYR A 107 1.02 -8.39 -15.24
N SER A 108 1.95 -8.09 -16.16
CA SER A 108 3.35 -8.56 -16.10
C SER A 108 4.05 -8.21 -14.80
N TRP A 109 3.64 -7.11 -14.17
CA TRP A 109 4.19 -6.62 -12.91
C TRP A 109 3.78 -7.45 -11.67
N ILE A 110 2.73 -8.29 -11.78
CA ILE A 110 2.17 -9.02 -10.61
C ILE A 110 3.00 -10.25 -10.24
N ALA A 111 3.41 -11.03 -11.24
CA ALA A 111 4.17 -12.25 -11.03
C ALA A 111 5.06 -12.59 -12.22
N ALA A 112 6.21 -13.20 -11.95
CA ALA A 112 7.08 -13.75 -13.00
C ALA A 112 6.44 -14.97 -13.68
N ASN A 113 5.62 -15.73 -12.96
CA ASN A 113 4.96 -16.92 -13.49
C ASN A 113 3.75 -16.55 -14.36
N GLU A 114 3.81 -16.89 -15.64
CA GLU A 114 2.76 -16.60 -16.64
C GLU A 114 1.40 -17.23 -16.27
N LYS A 115 1.38 -18.44 -15.70
CA LYS A 115 0.14 -19.10 -15.30
C LYS A 115 -0.60 -18.29 -14.24
N ILE A 116 0.13 -17.76 -13.25
CA ILE A 116 -0.43 -16.90 -12.20
C ILE A 116 -0.96 -15.60 -12.81
N ARG A 117 -0.25 -14.99 -13.78
CA ARG A 117 -0.73 -13.78 -14.46
C ARG A 117 -2.02 -14.02 -15.23
N ARG A 118 -2.12 -15.13 -15.95
CA ARG A 118 -3.33 -15.51 -16.67
C ARG A 118 -4.53 -15.75 -15.73
N GLU A 119 -4.32 -16.40 -14.60
CA GLU A 119 -5.37 -16.58 -13.60
C GLU A 119 -5.81 -15.23 -13.01
N TYR A 120 -4.86 -14.36 -12.72
CA TYR A 120 -5.15 -13.01 -12.22
C TYR A 120 -5.95 -12.20 -13.24
N SER A 121 -5.56 -12.23 -14.51
CA SER A 121 -6.27 -11.56 -15.61
C SER A 121 -7.70 -12.07 -15.79
N ARG A 122 -7.94 -13.38 -15.59
CA ARG A 122 -9.30 -13.95 -15.64
C ARG A 122 -10.21 -13.47 -14.50
N ILE A 123 -9.64 -13.24 -13.31
CA ILE A 123 -10.41 -12.81 -12.14
C ILE A 123 -10.72 -11.33 -12.18
N TYR A 124 -9.75 -10.53 -12.58
CA TYR A 124 -9.81 -9.06 -12.44
C TYR A 124 -10.14 -8.33 -13.73
N SER A 125 -10.38 -9.04 -14.85
CA SER A 125 -10.64 -8.45 -16.16
C SER A 125 -9.72 -7.25 -16.52
N GLU A 126 -9.74 -6.76 -17.71
CA GLU A 126 -8.70 -5.95 -18.36
C GLU A 126 -8.31 -4.63 -17.69
N HIS A 127 -8.99 -4.17 -16.63
CA HIS A 127 -8.67 -2.88 -16.01
C HIS A 127 -8.79 -2.94 -14.47
N LEU A 128 -7.79 -2.37 -13.78
CA LEU A 128 -7.91 -2.02 -12.36
C LEU A 128 -8.89 -0.83 -12.23
N PRO A 129 -10.15 -1.03 -11.84
CA PRO A 129 -11.13 0.05 -11.81
C PRO A 129 -10.88 0.96 -10.61
N VAL A 130 -9.91 1.87 -10.74
CA VAL A 130 -9.59 2.83 -9.68
C VAL A 130 -10.36 4.12 -9.93
N THR A 131 -11.30 4.46 -9.05
CA THR A 131 -11.97 5.76 -9.11
C THR A 131 -10.99 6.88 -8.74
N VAL A 132 -11.28 8.10 -9.21
CA VAL A 132 -10.47 9.28 -8.88
C VAL A 132 -10.35 9.48 -7.37
N ALA A 133 -11.43 9.22 -6.61
CA ALA A 133 -11.39 9.28 -5.15
C ALA A 133 -10.48 8.21 -4.54
N ALA A 134 -10.52 6.97 -5.01
CA ALA A 134 -9.65 5.91 -4.53
C ALA A 134 -8.18 6.19 -4.86
N TYR A 135 -7.89 6.72 -6.04
CA TYR A 135 -6.54 7.14 -6.43
C TYR A 135 -6.00 8.25 -5.51
N GLU A 136 -6.81 9.27 -5.25
CA GLU A 136 -6.47 10.34 -4.31
C GLU A 136 -6.18 9.79 -2.90
N ASP A 137 -7.03 8.88 -2.41
CA ASP A 137 -6.91 8.26 -1.10
C ASP A 137 -5.64 7.41 -0.96
N ILE A 138 -5.28 6.62 -1.98
CA ILE A 138 -4.01 5.86 -2.02
C ILE A 138 -2.81 6.80 -1.95
N LEU A 139 -2.81 7.88 -2.73
CA LEU A 139 -1.72 8.85 -2.72
C LEU A 139 -1.60 9.57 -1.37
N LYS A 140 -2.71 9.88 -0.70
CA LYS A 140 -2.71 10.48 0.64
C LYS A 140 -2.11 9.53 1.67
N MET A 141 -2.51 8.24 1.66
CA MET A 141 -1.88 7.24 2.53
C MET A 141 -0.38 7.14 2.29
N LEU A 142 0.05 7.02 1.03
CA LEU A 142 1.47 7.01 0.65
C LEU A 142 2.22 8.24 1.16
N ALA A 143 1.65 9.44 1.01
CA ALA A 143 2.25 10.66 1.50
C ALA A 143 2.40 10.66 3.02
N LEU A 144 1.37 10.24 3.75
CA LEU A 144 1.37 10.20 5.22
C LEU A 144 2.38 9.20 5.78
N VAL A 145 2.38 7.95 5.31
CA VAL A 145 3.27 6.89 5.80
C VAL A 145 4.74 7.06 5.36
N SER A 146 5.02 8.02 4.48
CA SER A 146 6.38 8.35 4.04
C SER A 146 6.99 9.53 4.78
N THR A 147 6.30 10.06 5.80
CA THR A 147 6.81 11.19 6.59
C THR A 147 7.67 10.73 7.76
N ARG A 148 8.71 11.51 8.09
CA ARG A 148 9.53 11.26 9.30
C ARG A 148 8.67 11.25 10.57
N LYS A 149 7.59 12.05 10.60
CA LYS A 149 6.63 12.05 11.70
C LYS A 149 5.97 10.68 11.85
N TRP A 150 5.57 10.05 10.74
CA TRP A 150 4.98 8.70 10.77
C TRP A 150 5.96 7.69 11.36
N TYR A 151 7.19 7.60 10.84
CA TYR A 151 8.20 6.67 11.33
C TYR A 151 8.45 6.80 12.83
N ARG A 152 8.47 8.03 13.37
CA ARG A 152 8.64 8.29 14.80
C ARG A 152 7.41 7.99 15.66
N SER A 153 6.23 7.84 15.07
CA SER A 153 4.98 7.59 15.79
C SER A 153 4.54 6.14 15.75
N VAL A 154 5.24 5.28 15.00
CA VAL A 154 5.03 3.83 15.04
C VAL A 154 5.43 3.32 16.43
N ASN A 155 4.69 2.35 16.97
CA ASN A 155 5.01 1.74 18.24
C ASN A 155 6.31 0.91 18.13
N GLU A 156 7.33 1.27 18.90
CA GLU A 156 8.67 0.65 18.88
C GLU A 156 8.65 -0.82 19.33
N ASP A 157 7.63 -1.22 20.11
CA ASP A 157 7.49 -2.59 20.62
C ASP A 157 7.00 -3.60 19.56
N ILE A 158 6.60 -3.14 18.37
CA ILE A 158 6.06 -4.01 17.32
C ILE A 158 7.18 -4.43 16.36
N PRO A 159 7.57 -5.72 16.33
CA PRO A 159 8.47 -6.24 15.31
C PRO A 159 7.86 -6.12 13.91
N ILE A 160 8.65 -5.68 12.95
CA ILE A 160 8.20 -5.47 11.57
C ILE A 160 9.03 -6.33 10.62
N LEU A 161 8.39 -7.20 9.86
CA LEU A 161 8.98 -7.92 8.74
C LEU A 161 8.60 -7.26 7.43
N LEU A 162 9.58 -6.90 6.63
CA LEU A 162 9.40 -6.35 5.28
C LEU A 162 9.66 -7.44 4.24
N LEU A 163 8.74 -7.62 3.30
CA LEU A 163 8.88 -8.55 2.18
C LEU A 163 8.69 -7.82 0.85
N GLY A 164 9.59 -8.03 -0.10
CA GLY A 164 9.46 -7.40 -1.42
C GLY A 164 10.25 -8.11 -2.50
N GLY A 165 9.70 -8.10 -3.71
CA GLY A 165 10.38 -8.59 -4.89
C GLY A 165 11.46 -7.60 -5.35
N LYS A 166 12.61 -8.12 -5.83
CA LYS A 166 13.69 -7.28 -6.40
C LYS A 166 13.24 -6.47 -7.61
N GLU A 167 12.22 -6.93 -8.31
CA GLU A 167 11.68 -6.29 -9.51
C GLU A 167 10.30 -5.66 -9.29
N ASP A 168 9.76 -5.74 -8.07
CA ASP A 168 8.44 -5.16 -7.74
C ASP A 168 8.39 -3.67 -8.06
N PRO A 169 7.54 -3.23 -9.01
CA PRO A 169 7.44 -1.83 -9.41
C PRO A 169 6.80 -0.95 -8.32
N ILE A 170 5.97 -1.51 -7.44
CA ILE A 170 5.38 -0.80 -6.30
C ILE A 170 6.49 -0.41 -5.34
N GLY A 171 7.40 -1.34 -5.04
CA GLY A 171 8.61 -1.12 -4.25
C GLY A 171 9.74 -0.44 -5.02
N ASN A 172 9.51 0.08 -6.23
CA ASN A 172 10.54 0.69 -7.09
C ASN A 172 11.76 -0.20 -7.29
N GLY A 173 11.52 -1.50 -7.55
CA GLY A 173 12.58 -2.50 -7.73
C GLY A 173 13.44 -2.68 -6.48
N GLY A 174 12.80 -2.85 -5.33
CA GLY A 174 13.45 -3.05 -4.04
C GLY A 174 13.94 -1.77 -3.35
N LYS A 175 14.15 -0.67 -4.08
CA LYS A 175 14.67 0.59 -3.49
C LYS A 175 13.73 1.21 -2.46
N GLY A 176 12.42 1.12 -2.71
CA GLY A 176 11.40 1.68 -1.83
C GLY A 176 11.30 0.92 -0.51
N ILE A 177 11.38 -0.41 -0.56
CA ILE A 177 11.34 -1.22 0.67
C ILE A 177 12.62 -1.05 1.50
N LEU A 178 13.79 -0.94 0.85
CA LEU A 178 15.05 -0.60 1.51
C LEU A 178 15.01 0.79 2.17
N GLU A 179 14.35 1.76 1.55
CA GLU A 179 14.12 3.08 2.17
C GLU A 179 13.27 2.96 3.44
N VAL A 180 12.17 2.20 3.37
CA VAL A 180 11.29 1.97 4.53
C VAL A 180 12.06 1.28 5.66
N HIS A 181 12.85 0.26 5.34
CA HIS A 181 13.72 -0.44 6.30
C HIS A 181 14.65 0.54 7.03
N ARG A 182 15.46 1.29 6.30
CA ARG A 182 16.41 2.27 6.86
C ARG A 182 15.71 3.30 7.74
N GLN A 183 14.56 3.82 7.32
CA GLN A 183 13.82 4.82 8.09
C GLN A 183 13.27 4.24 9.41
N LEU A 184 12.87 2.98 9.43
CA LEU A 184 12.46 2.28 10.64
C LEU A 184 13.65 2.01 11.56
N GLU A 185 14.79 1.55 11.03
CA GLU A 185 16.05 1.40 11.80
C GLU A 185 16.50 2.73 12.41
N ASP A 186 16.49 3.81 11.63
CA ASP A 186 16.84 5.17 12.09
C ASP A 186 15.95 5.67 13.23
N THR A 187 14.76 5.11 13.37
CA THR A 187 13.80 5.39 14.43
C THR A 187 13.73 4.29 15.49
N ARG A 188 14.74 3.38 15.52
CA ARG A 188 14.95 2.34 16.54
C ARG A 188 13.88 1.24 16.58
N HIS A 189 13.19 1.00 15.48
CA HIS A 189 12.27 -0.13 15.40
C HIS A 189 13.04 -1.42 15.10
N TRP A 190 12.53 -2.52 15.64
CA TRP A 190 12.99 -3.85 15.25
C TRP A 190 12.37 -4.19 13.90
N VAL A 191 13.18 -4.16 12.85
CA VAL A 191 12.76 -4.41 11.47
C VAL A 191 13.70 -5.38 10.78
N GLU A 192 13.12 -6.35 10.07
CA GLU A 192 13.82 -7.31 9.21
C GLU A 192 13.34 -7.19 7.76
N LEU A 193 14.22 -7.56 6.79
CA LEU A 193 13.95 -7.48 5.36
C LEU A 193 14.29 -8.80 4.68
#